data_eae7de597b1d44a0c77cd3fe385ea561
#
_entry.id   eae7de597b1d44a0c77cd3fe385ea561
#
_cell.length_a   1.000
_cell.length_b   1.000
_cell.length_c   1.000
_cell.angle_alpha   90.00
_cell.angle_beta   90.00
_cell.angle_gamma   90.00
#
_symmetry.space_group_name_H-M   'P 1'
#
loop_
_entity.id
_entity.type
_entity.pdbx_description
1 polymer ?
#
loop_
_entity_poly.entity_id
_entity_poly.type
_entity_poly.pdbx_seq_one_letter_code
_entity_poly.pdbx_strand_id
1 'polypeptide(L)'
;MYNRNHKTAFSLIEISIVILISSILMTGAVSISVNAVKNAKIKTTKARINDIYAALGQYLIVNKKLPCPAEIKLSKTDNANYGLASSGDGSCNNGNNTSSYSNNTGNIKAYGMVPVQTLGIPLDMAEDAFGNKFAYIVDKNMTSAAGAGNSFEGTEGTMTVVEKPAATEVNSISNAAFFIISYGANQNGAITADSNLQMTASSDTDEISNSLVVTNEGNNPPLANFGAKIIYSSGNSETFDDIVFYKTRPQLAMDFNIMDYLTCPAQTFTNVYGANSIAWPVGYYNQIIAASTTCPSGYTNGPVRPTRRCGVNGTWGEIINPCQQ
;
A
#
# COMPACT_ATOMS: atom_id res chain seq x y z
N MET A 1 -65.74 -29.11 -47.87
CA MET A 1 -65.34 -27.74 -47.57
C MET A 1 -63.92 -27.72 -47.14
N TYR A 2 -62.98 -27.20 -47.96
CA TYR A 2 -61.54 -27.18 -47.69
C TYR A 2 -61.19 -25.81 -47.07
N ASN A 3 -60.85 -25.78 -45.78
CA ASN A 3 -60.53 -24.57 -45.07
C ASN A 3 -59.08 -24.17 -45.37
N ARG A 4 -58.89 -23.19 -46.26
CA ARG A 4 -57.59 -22.62 -46.59
C ARG A 4 -57.13 -21.70 -45.44
N ASN A 5 -56.27 -22.19 -44.57
CA ASN A 5 -55.55 -21.35 -43.62
C ASN A 5 -54.63 -20.37 -44.37
N HIS A 6 -55.03 -19.10 -44.43
CA HIS A 6 -54.18 -18.03 -44.94
C HIS A 6 -53.02 -17.84 -43.98
N LYS A 7 -51.87 -18.30 -44.38
CA LYS A 7 -50.63 -17.93 -43.71
C LYS A 7 -50.33 -16.48 -44.11
N THR A 8 -50.46 -15.56 -43.20
CA THR A 8 -50.00 -14.18 -43.39
C THR A 8 -48.46 -14.16 -43.39
N ALA A 9 -47.85 -13.82 -44.53
CA ALA A 9 -46.41 -13.61 -44.63
C ALA A 9 -46.08 -12.20 -44.13
N PHE A 10 -45.03 -12.07 -43.36
CA PHE A 10 -44.54 -10.74 -42.88
C PHE A 10 -44.07 -9.91 -44.08
N SER A 11 -44.39 -8.62 -44.05
CA SER A 11 -43.91 -7.67 -45.03
C SER A 11 -42.40 -7.40 -44.79
N LEU A 12 -41.63 -7.20 -45.86
CA LEU A 12 -40.23 -6.88 -45.83
C LEU A 12 -39.96 -5.61 -44.98
N ILE A 13 -40.87 -4.66 -44.98
CA ILE A 13 -40.82 -3.43 -44.21
C ILE A 13 -41.01 -3.69 -42.70
N GLU A 14 -41.90 -4.61 -42.33
CA GLU A 14 -42.09 -4.97 -40.91
C GLU A 14 -40.83 -5.60 -40.33
N ILE A 15 -40.18 -6.50 -41.06
CA ILE A 15 -38.94 -7.11 -40.63
C ILE A 15 -37.81 -6.06 -40.53
N SER A 16 -37.72 -5.13 -41.47
CA SER A 16 -36.69 -4.08 -41.44
C SER A 16 -36.84 -3.13 -40.25
N ILE A 17 -38.07 -2.76 -39.90
CA ILE A 17 -38.38 -1.92 -38.75
C ILE A 17 -38.04 -2.66 -37.44
N VAL A 18 -38.41 -3.94 -37.34
CA VAL A 18 -38.10 -4.77 -36.15
C VAL A 18 -36.57 -4.89 -35.95
N ILE A 19 -35.80 -5.15 -37.01
CA ILE A 19 -34.33 -5.22 -36.94
C ILE A 19 -33.75 -3.86 -36.52
N LEU A 20 -34.24 -2.75 -37.07
CA LEU A 20 -33.81 -1.42 -36.71
C LEU A 20 -34.02 -1.12 -35.22
N ILE A 21 -35.22 -1.36 -34.70
CA ILE A 21 -35.53 -1.12 -33.29
C ILE A 21 -34.74 -2.07 -32.41
N SER A 22 -34.61 -3.33 -32.77
CA SER A 22 -33.85 -4.32 -32.02
C SER A 22 -32.38 -3.95 -31.93
N SER A 23 -31.77 -3.42 -33.00
CA SER A 23 -30.36 -3.00 -33.00
C SER A 23 -30.12 -1.83 -32.07
N ILE A 24 -31.02 -0.83 -32.02
CA ILE A 24 -30.93 0.33 -31.12
C ILE A 24 -31.04 -0.14 -29.66
N LEU A 25 -32.00 -1.01 -29.35
CA LEU A 25 -32.20 -1.53 -28.00
C LEU A 25 -31.00 -2.40 -27.53
N MET A 26 -30.45 -3.22 -28.42
CA MET A 26 -29.26 -4.02 -28.13
C MET A 26 -28.06 -3.15 -27.78
N THR A 27 -27.81 -2.08 -28.54
CA THR A 27 -26.67 -1.19 -28.29
C THR A 27 -26.72 -0.54 -26.90
N GLY A 28 -27.92 -0.07 -26.50
CA GLY A 28 -28.13 0.49 -25.16
C GLY A 28 -27.95 -0.54 -24.04
N ALA A 29 -28.48 -1.74 -24.20
CA ALA A 29 -28.38 -2.81 -23.19
C ALA A 29 -26.93 -3.29 -22.97
N VAL A 30 -26.13 -3.38 -24.04
CA VAL A 30 -24.72 -3.80 -23.95
C VAL A 30 -23.89 -2.80 -23.16
N SER A 31 -24.04 -1.49 -23.43
CA SER A 31 -23.29 -0.45 -22.74
C SER A 31 -23.57 -0.43 -21.23
N ILE A 32 -24.81 -0.59 -20.81
CA ILE A 32 -25.21 -0.66 -19.40
C ILE A 32 -24.59 -1.91 -18.74
N SER A 33 -24.58 -3.04 -19.42
CA SER A 33 -24.06 -4.30 -18.90
C SER A 33 -22.54 -4.24 -18.68
N VAL A 34 -21.77 -3.63 -19.58
CA VAL A 34 -20.31 -3.49 -19.47
C VAL A 34 -19.96 -2.64 -18.25
N ASN A 35 -20.63 -1.50 -18.05
CA ASN A 35 -20.39 -0.65 -16.89
C ASN A 35 -20.79 -1.34 -15.57
N ALA A 36 -21.88 -2.09 -15.56
CA ALA A 36 -22.27 -2.85 -14.37
C ALA A 36 -21.23 -3.91 -13.99
N VAL A 37 -20.68 -4.64 -14.97
CA VAL A 37 -19.60 -5.63 -14.75
C VAL A 37 -18.32 -4.94 -14.25
N LYS A 38 -17.90 -3.82 -14.85
CA LYS A 38 -16.72 -3.07 -14.40
C LYS A 38 -16.90 -2.62 -12.94
N ASN A 39 -18.05 -2.05 -12.59
CA ASN A 39 -18.32 -1.60 -11.22
C ASN A 39 -18.38 -2.78 -10.22
N ALA A 40 -18.93 -3.93 -10.62
CA ALA A 40 -18.90 -5.14 -9.79
C ALA A 40 -17.48 -5.61 -9.53
N LYS A 41 -16.62 -5.64 -10.55
CA LYS A 41 -15.20 -5.98 -10.41
C LYS A 41 -14.46 -5.02 -9.48
N ILE A 42 -14.66 -3.71 -9.62
CA ILE A 42 -14.07 -2.70 -8.71
C ILE A 42 -14.51 -2.95 -7.27
N LYS A 43 -15.81 -3.20 -7.05
CA LYS A 43 -16.33 -3.50 -5.72
C LYS A 43 -15.70 -4.76 -5.12
N THR A 44 -15.59 -5.83 -5.90
CA THR A 44 -14.95 -7.09 -5.48
C THR A 44 -13.48 -6.87 -5.17
N THR A 45 -12.75 -6.13 -6.01
CA THR A 45 -11.33 -5.79 -5.78
C THR A 45 -11.15 -5.04 -4.45
N LYS A 46 -11.99 -4.03 -4.18
CA LYS A 46 -11.96 -3.29 -2.91
C LYS A 46 -12.29 -4.18 -1.71
N ALA A 47 -13.23 -5.11 -1.86
CA ALA A 47 -13.55 -6.06 -0.79
C ALA A 47 -12.34 -6.97 -0.49
N ARG A 48 -11.69 -7.53 -1.52
CA ARG A 48 -10.47 -8.34 -1.36
C ARG A 48 -9.34 -7.55 -0.68
N ILE A 49 -9.14 -6.29 -1.05
CA ILE A 49 -8.15 -5.42 -0.38
C ILE A 49 -8.45 -5.28 1.11
N ASN A 50 -9.71 -5.12 1.50
CA ASN A 50 -10.10 -5.02 2.91
C ASN A 50 -9.84 -6.35 3.67
N ASP A 51 -10.11 -7.49 3.04
CA ASP A 51 -9.84 -8.80 3.63
C ASP A 51 -8.32 -9.02 3.79
N ILE A 52 -7.52 -8.65 2.79
CA ILE A 52 -6.06 -8.66 2.86
C ILE A 52 -5.58 -7.75 4.00
N TYR A 53 -6.16 -6.55 4.11
CA TYR A 53 -5.82 -5.61 5.17
C TYR A 53 -6.11 -6.18 6.57
N ALA A 54 -7.23 -6.82 6.75
CA ALA A 54 -7.56 -7.50 8.01
C ALA A 54 -6.54 -8.60 8.34
N ALA A 55 -6.13 -9.40 7.34
CA ALA A 55 -5.11 -10.43 7.50
C ALA A 55 -3.72 -9.85 7.83
N LEU A 56 -3.33 -8.74 7.18
CA LEU A 56 -2.11 -8.00 7.52
C LEU A 56 -2.13 -7.51 8.97
N GLY A 57 -3.28 -7.04 9.45
CA GLY A 57 -3.44 -6.64 10.85
C GLY A 57 -3.28 -7.79 11.82
N GLN A 58 -3.86 -8.95 11.54
CA GLN A 58 -3.67 -10.14 12.36
C GLN A 58 -2.21 -10.59 12.39
N TYR A 59 -1.54 -10.56 11.24
CA TYR A 59 -0.12 -10.86 11.16
C TYR A 59 0.72 -9.88 11.99
N LEU A 60 0.41 -8.58 11.90
CA LEU A 60 1.09 -7.52 12.64
C LEU A 60 0.93 -7.68 14.16
N ILE A 61 -0.27 -8.01 14.65
CA ILE A 61 -0.53 -8.27 16.08
C ILE A 61 0.36 -9.41 16.61
N VAL A 62 0.47 -10.50 15.85
CA VAL A 62 1.22 -11.70 16.28
C VAL A 62 2.73 -11.49 16.14
N ASN A 63 3.16 -10.91 15.01
CA ASN A 63 4.58 -10.87 14.64
C ASN A 63 5.26 -9.53 14.95
N LYS A 64 4.51 -8.50 15.36
CA LYS A 64 4.97 -7.13 15.63
C LYS A 64 5.70 -6.47 14.45
N LYS A 65 5.45 -6.93 13.25
CA LYS A 65 6.00 -6.45 12.00
C LYS A 65 5.06 -6.78 10.84
N LEU A 66 5.20 -6.07 9.72
CA LEU A 66 4.53 -6.43 8.47
C LEU A 66 5.30 -7.57 7.77
N PRO A 67 4.63 -8.41 6.99
CA PRO A 67 5.31 -9.44 6.21
C PRO A 67 6.07 -8.81 5.05
N CYS A 68 7.15 -9.48 4.63
CA CYS A 68 7.77 -9.17 3.35
C CYS A 68 6.83 -9.53 2.19
N PRO A 69 6.94 -8.86 1.02
CA PRO A 69 6.21 -9.25 -0.18
C PRO A 69 6.56 -10.67 -0.63
N ALA A 70 5.63 -11.33 -1.30
CA ALA A 70 5.91 -12.56 -2.03
C ALA A 70 6.41 -12.25 -3.45
N GLU A 71 7.12 -13.23 -4.06
CA GLU A 71 7.64 -13.09 -5.42
C GLU A 71 6.50 -12.99 -6.44
N ILE A 72 6.42 -11.86 -7.12
CA ILE A 72 5.31 -11.55 -8.01
C ILE A 72 5.36 -12.32 -9.35
N LYS A 73 6.55 -12.81 -9.73
CA LYS A 73 6.73 -13.55 -10.99
C LYS A 73 6.39 -15.04 -10.90
N LEU A 74 6.09 -15.56 -9.70
CA LEU A 74 5.70 -16.97 -9.56
C LEU A 74 4.30 -17.21 -10.11
N SER A 75 4.14 -18.31 -10.85
CA SER A 75 2.83 -18.79 -11.28
C SER A 75 2.15 -19.57 -10.16
N LYS A 76 0.83 -19.45 -10.06
CA LYS A 76 0.01 -20.16 -9.08
C LYS A 76 0.04 -21.67 -9.25
N THR A 77 0.20 -22.15 -10.49
CA THR A 77 0.15 -23.57 -10.83
C THR A 77 1.48 -24.29 -10.63
N ASP A 78 2.60 -23.56 -10.67
CA ASP A 78 3.90 -24.18 -10.84
C ASP A 78 4.79 -24.06 -9.60
N ASN A 79 4.35 -23.41 -8.54
CA ASN A 79 5.26 -23.13 -7.45
C ASN A 79 4.61 -23.20 -6.07
N ALA A 80 5.13 -24.10 -5.23
CA ALA A 80 4.72 -24.21 -3.82
C ALA A 80 4.97 -22.94 -3.00
N ASN A 81 5.80 -22.02 -3.50
CA ASN A 81 6.13 -20.75 -2.84
C ASN A 81 5.24 -19.57 -3.29
N TYR A 82 4.24 -19.83 -4.14
CA TYR A 82 3.30 -18.78 -4.56
C TYR A 82 2.60 -18.17 -3.37
N GLY A 83 2.72 -16.87 -3.18
CA GLY A 83 2.13 -16.17 -2.04
C GLY A 83 2.88 -16.36 -0.71
N LEU A 84 4.06 -16.98 -0.73
CA LEU A 84 4.92 -17.06 0.45
C LEU A 84 5.80 -15.80 0.53
N ALA A 85 5.77 -15.14 1.70
CA ALA A 85 6.63 -13.99 1.93
C ALA A 85 8.11 -14.34 1.75
N SER A 86 8.87 -13.44 1.15
CA SER A 86 10.31 -13.56 1.09
C SER A 86 10.90 -13.56 2.50
N SER A 87 12.01 -14.27 2.70
CA SER A 87 12.62 -14.45 4.01
C SER A 87 13.49 -13.26 4.43
N GLY A 88 13.68 -13.11 5.71
CA GLY A 88 14.62 -12.20 6.34
C GLY A 88 13.96 -11.01 7.02
N ASP A 89 14.33 -10.80 8.28
CA ASP A 89 13.93 -9.62 9.04
C ASP A 89 14.55 -8.36 8.43
N GLY A 90 13.72 -7.48 7.91
CA GLY A 90 14.12 -6.21 7.33
C GLY A 90 14.89 -6.30 6.00
N SER A 91 15.31 -7.47 5.55
CA SER A 91 15.99 -7.63 4.27
C SER A 91 15.05 -7.93 3.11
N CYS A 92 13.98 -8.68 3.37
CA CYS A 92 13.02 -9.16 2.35
C CYS A 92 13.71 -9.79 1.14
N ASN A 93 14.78 -10.52 1.39
CA ASN A 93 15.57 -11.21 0.35
C ASN A 93 15.25 -12.69 0.37
N ASN A 94 15.01 -13.25 -0.79
CA ASN A 94 14.70 -14.67 -0.96
C ASN A 94 15.72 -15.36 -1.88
N GLY A 95 16.99 -15.36 -1.47
CA GLY A 95 18.06 -16.05 -2.20
C GLY A 95 18.28 -15.55 -3.64
N ASN A 96 17.44 -15.93 -4.58
CA ASN A 96 17.53 -15.56 -5.99
C ASN A 96 16.50 -14.48 -6.41
N ASN A 97 15.61 -14.06 -5.52
CA ASN A 97 14.52 -13.12 -5.80
C ASN A 97 14.62 -11.91 -4.88
N THR A 98 15.40 -10.94 -5.28
CA THR A 98 15.50 -9.68 -4.57
C THR A 98 14.30 -8.78 -4.91
N SER A 99 13.24 -8.93 -4.16
CA SER A 99 12.10 -8.00 -4.20
C SER A 99 12.42 -6.70 -3.45
N SER A 100 13.67 -6.21 -3.56
CA SER A 100 14.12 -5.06 -2.78
C SER A 100 14.72 -4.00 -3.66
N TYR A 101 14.29 -2.78 -3.45
CA TYR A 101 14.89 -1.61 -4.06
C TYR A 101 15.40 -0.65 -2.98
N SER A 102 16.66 -0.24 -3.09
CA SER A 102 17.25 0.86 -2.32
C SER A 102 17.52 2.02 -3.27
N ASN A 103 16.91 3.16 -3.03
CA ASN A 103 17.32 4.37 -3.73
C ASN A 103 18.61 4.94 -3.06
N ASN A 104 19.28 5.85 -3.80
CA ASN A 104 20.50 6.52 -3.32
C ASN A 104 20.28 7.37 -2.05
N THR A 105 19.06 7.49 -1.54
CA THR A 105 18.72 8.22 -0.31
C THR A 105 18.53 7.30 0.90
N GLY A 106 18.85 6.02 0.78
CA GLY A 106 18.77 5.06 1.90
C GLY A 106 17.37 4.52 2.20
N ASN A 107 16.33 4.97 1.50
CA ASN A 107 14.97 4.46 1.67
C ASN A 107 14.84 3.10 1.01
N ILE A 108 14.73 2.08 1.81
CA ILE A 108 14.67 0.69 1.36
C ILE A 108 13.22 0.25 1.32
N LYS A 109 12.72 -0.04 0.11
CA LYS A 109 11.38 -0.56 -0.13
C LYS A 109 11.48 -2.00 -0.60
N ALA A 110 10.56 -2.84 -0.12
CA ALA A 110 10.36 -4.17 -0.67
C ALA A 110 9.06 -4.17 -1.48
N TYR A 111 9.07 -4.82 -2.63
CA TYR A 111 7.92 -4.93 -3.50
C TYR A 111 7.75 -6.36 -4.04
N GLY A 112 6.54 -6.71 -4.35
CA GLY A 112 6.16 -8.01 -4.87
C GLY A 112 4.65 -8.14 -4.90
N MET A 113 4.13 -9.35 -4.76
CA MET A 113 2.69 -9.56 -4.57
C MET A 113 2.35 -9.72 -3.10
N VAL A 114 1.06 -9.62 -2.79
CA VAL A 114 0.53 -9.90 -1.45
C VAL A 114 0.91 -11.30 -1.00
N PRO A 115 1.52 -11.47 0.19
CA PRO A 115 1.99 -12.76 0.67
C PRO A 115 0.85 -13.60 1.29
N VAL A 116 -0.15 -13.96 0.49
CA VAL A 116 -1.39 -14.61 0.92
C VAL A 116 -1.18 -15.92 1.68
N GLN A 117 -0.18 -16.72 1.28
CA GLN A 117 0.14 -17.97 1.98
C GLN A 117 0.69 -17.70 3.38
N THR A 118 1.57 -16.71 3.52
CA THR A 118 2.09 -16.28 4.84
C THR A 118 1.00 -15.68 5.71
N LEU A 119 0.04 -14.98 5.12
CA LEU A 119 -1.12 -14.41 5.82
C LEU A 119 -2.18 -15.47 6.18
N GLY A 120 -2.07 -16.69 5.68
CA GLY A 120 -3.05 -17.76 5.94
C GLY A 120 -4.41 -17.53 5.27
N ILE A 121 -4.45 -16.76 4.18
CA ILE A 121 -5.66 -16.52 3.40
C ILE A 121 -5.61 -17.28 2.06
N PRO A 122 -6.76 -17.53 1.40
CA PRO A 122 -6.82 -18.27 0.15
C PRO A 122 -5.92 -17.69 -0.94
N LEU A 123 -5.32 -18.55 -1.77
CA LEU A 123 -4.36 -18.15 -2.80
C LEU A 123 -4.98 -17.22 -3.87
N ASP A 124 -6.28 -17.34 -4.14
CA ASP A 124 -7.01 -16.48 -5.07
C ASP A 124 -7.18 -15.04 -4.56
N MET A 125 -6.96 -14.81 -3.27
CA MET A 125 -6.92 -13.46 -2.70
C MET A 125 -5.67 -12.67 -3.10
N ALA A 126 -4.66 -13.31 -3.71
CA ALA A 126 -3.52 -12.62 -4.31
C ALA A 126 -3.90 -11.84 -5.58
N GLU A 127 -5.11 -12.05 -6.10
CA GLU A 127 -5.56 -11.58 -7.39
C GLU A 127 -6.72 -10.58 -7.24
N ASP A 128 -6.73 -9.57 -8.09
CA ASP A 128 -7.86 -8.66 -8.20
C ASP A 128 -9.01 -9.29 -9.03
N ALA A 129 -10.13 -8.61 -9.12
CA ALA A 129 -11.25 -9.10 -9.92
C ALA A 129 -11.07 -8.91 -11.44
N PHE A 130 -9.97 -8.32 -11.87
CA PHE A 130 -9.60 -8.16 -13.28
C PHE A 130 -8.68 -9.28 -13.76
N GLY A 131 -8.19 -10.14 -12.84
CA GLY A 131 -7.34 -11.29 -13.16
C GLY A 131 -5.85 -11.00 -13.05
N ASN A 132 -5.47 -9.98 -12.30
CA ASN A 132 -4.07 -9.60 -12.08
C ASN A 132 -3.69 -9.74 -10.62
N LYS A 133 -2.40 -9.94 -10.36
CA LYS A 133 -1.86 -9.97 -9.01
C LYS A 133 -1.91 -8.58 -8.38
N PHE A 134 -2.29 -8.52 -7.12
CA PHE A 134 -2.10 -7.32 -6.33
C PHE A 134 -0.61 -7.05 -6.11
N ALA A 135 -0.15 -5.85 -6.46
CA ALA A 135 1.14 -5.39 -6.04
C ALA A 135 1.11 -5.02 -4.55
N TYR A 136 2.08 -5.50 -3.80
CA TYR A 136 2.30 -5.15 -2.40
C TYR A 136 3.68 -4.53 -2.26
N ILE A 137 3.71 -3.30 -1.75
CA ILE A 137 4.93 -2.53 -1.51
C ILE A 137 4.96 -2.19 -0.03
N VAL A 138 6.07 -2.47 0.63
CA VAL A 138 6.22 -2.21 2.06
C VAL A 138 7.56 -1.54 2.34
N ASP A 139 7.58 -0.61 3.29
CA ASP A 139 8.82 -0.09 3.83
C ASP A 139 9.54 -1.22 4.61
N LYS A 140 10.80 -1.47 4.29
CA LYS A 140 11.55 -2.56 4.92
C LYS A 140 11.69 -2.42 6.42
N ASN A 141 11.74 -1.18 6.91
CA ASN A 141 11.76 -0.94 8.34
C ASN A 141 10.53 -1.51 9.04
N MET A 142 9.38 -1.53 8.34
CA MET A 142 8.15 -2.11 8.86
C MET A 142 8.17 -3.65 8.91
N THR A 143 9.14 -4.29 8.25
CA THR A 143 9.26 -5.75 8.18
C THR A 143 10.31 -6.31 9.14
N SER A 144 10.99 -5.47 9.91
CA SER A 144 12.00 -5.84 10.89
C SER A 144 11.37 -6.19 12.24
N ALA A 145 11.97 -7.18 12.94
CA ALA A 145 11.56 -7.52 14.29
C ALA A 145 11.91 -6.39 15.30
N ALA A 146 11.19 -6.40 16.41
CA ALA A 146 11.46 -5.52 17.54
C ALA A 146 12.92 -5.63 18.01
N GLY A 147 13.55 -4.48 18.31
CA GLY A 147 14.95 -4.43 18.77
C GLY A 147 15.99 -4.32 17.67
N ALA A 148 15.66 -4.53 16.40
CA ALA A 148 16.47 -4.06 15.28
C ALA A 148 16.40 -2.52 15.22
N GLY A 149 17.49 -1.86 14.89
CA GLY A 149 17.58 -0.39 14.91
C GLY A 149 16.49 0.33 14.11
N ASN A 150 15.92 -0.34 13.10
CA ASN A 150 14.77 0.10 12.32
C ASN A 150 13.71 -1.01 12.37
N SER A 151 12.63 -0.81 13.10
CA SER A 151 11.53 -1.76 13.26
C SER A 151 10.19 -1.05 13.25
N PHE A 152 9.10 -1.82 13.09
CA PHE A 152 7.75 -1.27 13.17
C PHE A 152 7.52 -0.47 14.47
N GLU A 153 8.11 -0.87 15.58
CA GLU A 153 7.94 -0.20 16.88
C GLU A 153 8.61 1.18 16.94
N GLY A 154 9.76 1.35 16.31
CA GLY A 154 10.62 2.54 16.50
C GLY A 154 10.77 3.45 15.27
N THR A 155 10.26 3.05 14.11
CA THR A 155 10.51 3.78 12.85
C THR A 155 9.21 4.07 12.10
N GLU A 156 9.10 5.23 11.51
CA GLU A 156 7.98 5.56 10.60
C GLU A 156 8.20 4.98 9.20
N GLY A 157 7.12 4.85 8.44
CA GLY A 157 7.21 4.62 7.00
C GLY A 157 7.87 5.81 6.30
N THR A 158 8.50 5.55 5.18
CA THR A 158 9.22 6.57 4.38
C THR A 158 8.65 6.74 2.98
N MET A 159 7.58 6.01 2.68
CA MET A 159 6.99 6.04 1.34
C MET A 159 5.99 7.18 1.19
N THR A 160 5.96 7.78 0.01
CA THR A 160 5.10 8.92 -0.29
C THR A 160 3.92 8.51 -1.16
N VAL A 161 2.73 8.95 -0.78
CA VAL A 161 1.51 8.88 -1.58
C VAL A 161 1.07 10.29 -1.96
N VAL A 162 0.57 10.47 -3.16
CA VAL A 162 0.18 11.78 -3.70
C VAL A 162 -1.21 11.70 -4.31
N GLU A 163 -2.02 12.71 -4.05
CA GLU A 163 -3.27 12.96 -4.75
C GLU A 163 -3.08 14.04 -5.80
N LYS A 164 -3.52 13.78 -7.03
CA LYS A 164 -3.48 14.72 -8.14
C LYS A 164 -4.89 14.89 -8.74
N PRO A 165 -5.77 15.66 -8.10
CA PRO A 165 -7.13 15.91 -8.64
C PRO A 165 -7.12 16.73 -9.94
N ALA A 166 -6.02 17.40 -10.25
CA ALA A 166 -5.72 18.10 -11.50
C ALA A 166 -4.21 17.99 -11.77
N ALA A 167 -3.63 18.70 -12.71
CA ALA A 167 -2.20 18.64 -13.04
C ALA A 167 -1.25 18.92 -11.85
N THR A 168 -1.77 19.37 -10.72
CA THR A 168 -1.02 19.73 -9.52
C THR A 168 -1.19 18.71 -8.40
N GLU A 169 -0.10 18.36 -7.74
CA GLU A 169 -0.13 17.58 -6.49
C GLU A 169 -0.77 18.43 -5.38
N VAL A 170 -1.82 17.92 -4.75
CA VAL A 170 -2.57 18.69 -3.73
C VAL A 170 -2.25 18.19 -2.33
N ASN A 171 -2.23 16.87 -2.13
CA ASN A 171 -1.93 16.26 -0.84
C ASN A 171 -0.79 15.27 -1.01
N SER A 172 0.23 15.39 -0.17
CA SER A 172 1.35 14.46 -0.12
C SER A 172 1.51 13.93 1.31
N ILE A 173 1.43 12.62 1.46
CA ILE A 173 1.69 11.92 2.72
C ILE A 173 3.00 11.15 2.54
N SER A 174 4.01 11.45 3.35
CA SER A 174 5.38 10.95 3.17
C SER A 174 5.77 9.84 4.16
N ASN A 175 4.81 9.27 4.88
CA ASN A 175 5.04 8.26 5.92
C ASN A 175 4.18 7.00 5.76
N ALA A 176 3.81 6.65 4.52
CA ALA A 176 3.09 5.40 4.26
C ALA A 176 3.96 4.20 4.64
N ALA A 177 3.36 3.22 5.33
CA ALA A 177 4.02 2.01 5.77
C ALA A 177 3.98 0.92 4.70
N PHE A 178 2.88 0.85 3.94
CA PHE A 178 2.72 -0.09 2.83
C PHE A 178 1.67 0.41 1.83
N PHE A 179 1.69 -0.22 0.65
CA PHE A 179 0.67 -0.08 -0.40
C PHE A 179 0.18 -1.43 -0.87
N ILE A 180 -1.10 -1.51 -1.22
CA ILE A 180 -1.69 -2.58 -2.04
C ILE A 180 -2.28 -1.89 -3.27
N ILE A 181 -1.88 -2.36 -4.47
CA ILE A 181 -2.27 -1.74 -5.74
C ILE A 181 -2.89 -2.81 -6.64
N SER A 182 -4.06 -2.51 -7.18
CA SER A 182 -4.64 -3.18 -8.35
C SER A 182 -4.56 -2.22 -9.53
N TYR A 183 -4.12 -2.72 -10.67
CA TYR A 183 -3.94 -1.94 -11.90
C TYR A 183 -5.24 -1.78 -12.71
N GLY A 184 -6.38 -1.95 -12.05
CA GLY A 184 -7.69 -1.63 -12.61
C GLY A 184 -8.10 -2.43 -13.83
N ALA A 185 -9.01 -1.84 -14.62
CA ALA A 185 -9.63 -2.51 -15.75
C ALA A 185 -8.77 -2.47 -17.03
N ASN A 186 -7.91 -1.45 -17.17
CA ASN A 186 -6.98 -1.32 -18.30
C ASN A 186 -5.79 -2.25 -18.18
N GLN A 187 -5.47 -2.73 -16.95
CA GLN A 187 -4.42 -3.69 -16.62
C GLN A 187 -2.99 -3.21 -16.96
N ASN A 188 -2.79 -1.94 -17.22
CA ASN A 188 -1.49 -1.40 -17.60
C ASN A 188 -0.45 -1.59 -16.50
N GLY A 189 0.66 -2.27 -16.83
CA GLY A 189 1.72 -2.55 -15.86
C GLY A 189 1.45 -3.68 -14.89
N ALA A 190 0.31 -4.34 -14.98
CA ALA A 190 -0.06 -5.49 -14.16
C ALA A 190 0.77 -6.74 -14.49
N ILE A 191 0.82 -7.66 -13.55
CA ILE A 191 1.30 -9.04 -13.76
C ILE A 191 0.09 -9.96 -13.62
N THR A 192 -0.14 -10.78 -14.66
CA THR A 192 -1.31 -11.67 -14.71
C THR A 192 -1.24 -12.75 -13.63
N ALA A 193 -2.42 -13.20 -13.18
CA ALA A 193 -2.54 -14.17 -12.09
C ALA A 193 -1.96 -15.55 -12.46
N ASP A 194 -2.33 -16.07 -13.63
CA ASP A 194 -1.99 -17.45 -14.07
C ASP A 194 -0.61 -17.56 -14.71
N SER A 195 -0.01 -16.46 -15.07
CA SER A 195 1.32 -16.43 -15.66
C SER A 195 2.17 -15.35 -15.00
N ASN A 196 3.44 -15.31 -15.31
CA ASN A 196 4.31 -14.21 -14.95
C ASN A 196 4.39 -13.16 -16.06
N LEU A 197 3.41 -13.17 -16.96
CA LEU A 197 3.35 -12.23 -18.06
C LEU A 197 3.04 -10.84 -17.52
N GLN A 198 3.91 -9.92 -17.84
CA GLN A 198 3.70 -8.51 -17.59
C GLN A 198 2.90 -7.88 -18.71
N MET A 199 1.84 -7.15 -18.35
CA MET A 199 1.03 -6.39 -19.29
C MET A 199 1.79 -5.17 -19.79
N THR A 200 1.35 -4.62 -20.91
CA THR A 200 1.96 -3.44 -21.52
C THR A 200 2.02 -2.28 -20.51
N ALA A 201 3.11 -1.56 -20.52
CA ALA A 201 3.22 -0.33 -19.71
C ALA A 201 2.23 0.73 -20.20
N SER A 202 1.69 1.50 -19.28
CA SER A 202 0.88 2.66 -19.61
C SER A 202 1.71 3.71 -20.36
N SER A 203 1.04 4.54 -21.16
CA SER A 203 1.59 5.81 -21.64
C SER A 203 1.32 6.96 -20.65
N ASP A 204 0.48 6.74 -19.65
CA ASP A 204 0.16 7.69 -18.61
C ASP A 204 1.24 7.74 -17.54
N THR A 205 1.79 8.92 -17.26
CA THR A 205 2.87 9.11 -16.29
C THR A 205 2.46 8.78 -14.86
N ASP A 206 1.19 8.92 -14.52
CA ASP A 206 0.68 8.66 -13.19
C ASP A 206 0.50 7.15 -12.97
N GLU A 207 0.00 6.41 -13.97
CA GLU A 207 -0.01 4.94 -13.93
C GLU A 207 1.41 4.34 -13.96
N ILE A 208 2.32 4.93 -14.77
CA ILE A 208 3.73 4.51 -14.79
C ILE A 208 4.35 4.63 -13.39
N SER A 209 4.01 5.67 -12.63
CA SER A 209 4.51 5.86 -11.27
C SER A 209 4.07 4.74 -10.30
N ASN A 210 2.94 4.12 -10.56
CA ASN A 210 2.39 3.01 -9.76
C ASN A 210 2.85 1.63 -10.26
N SER A 211 3.33 1.55 -11.49
CA SER A 211 3.67 0.29 -12.13
C SER A 211 4.93 -0.35 -11.56
N LEU A 212 4.89 -1.67 -11.34
CA LEU A 212 6.07 -2.48 -11.07
C LEU A 212 6.83 -2.87 -12.36
N VAL A 213 6.48 -2.27 -13.49
CA VAL A 213 7.08 -2.58 -14.79
C VAL A 213 8.58 -2.30 -14.77
N VAL A 214 9.35 -3.36 -14.90
CA VAL A 214 10.77 -3.27 -15.19
C VAL A 214 10.93 -3.18 -16.70
N THR A 215 11.22 -2.03 -17.25
CA THR A 215 11.33 -1.80 -18.70
C THR A 215 12.63 -2.33 -19.32
N ASN A 216 13.38 -3.22 -18.67
CA ASN A 216 14.51 -3.88 -19.30
C ASN A 216 14.76 -5.26 -18.69
N GLU A 217 14.54 -6.29 -19.49
CA GLU A 217 15.11 -7.62 -19.30
C GLU A 217 16.63 -7.50 -19.29
N GLY A 218 17.24 -7.58 -18.14
CA GLY A 218 18.67 -7.83 -18.18
C GLY A 218 19.53 -7.30 -17.06
N ASN A 219 19.22 -6.28 -16.40
CA ASN A 219 19.97 -5.82 -15.24
C ASN A 219 19.38 -4.50 -14.76
N ASN A 220 18.71 -4.59 -13.64
CA ASN A 220 18.56 -3.46 -12.75
C ASN A 220 17.20 -2.83 -12.54
N PRO A 221 17.15 -2.15 -11.43
CA PRO A 221 15.96 -1.91 -10.67
C PRO A 221 14.95 -1.16 -11.50
N PRO A 222 13.69 -1.25 -11.09
CA PRO A 222 12.64 -0.41 -11.64
C PRO A 222 13.12 1.02 -11.65
N LEU A 223 12.68 1.78 -12.64
CA LEU A 223 13.00 3.18 -12.88
C LEU A 223 13.39 3.93 -11.60
N ALA A 224 14.40 4.76 -11.67
CA ALA A 224 14.93 5.55 -10.54
C ALA A 224 13.85 6.27 -9.70
N ASN A 225 12.63 6.34 -10.22
CA ASN A 225 11.46 6.97 -9.60
C ASN A 225 10.42 5.96 -9.06
N PHE A 226 10.61 4.64 -9.25
CA PHE A 226 9.65 3.66 -8.73
C PHE A 226 9.48 3.80 -7.23
N GLY A 227 8.23 3.99 -6.80
CA GLY A 227 7.88 4.13 -5.38
C GLY A 227 8.49 5.38 -4.72
N ALA A 228 9.07 6.33 -5.45
CA ALA A 228 9.36 7.65 -4.90
C ALA A 228 8.05 8.31 -4.48
N LYS A 229 7.04 8.19 -5.33
CA LYS A 229 5.67 8.66 -5.09
C LYS A 229 4.69 7.67 -5.70
N ILE A 230 3.70 7.23 -4.94
CA ILE A 230 2.57 6.47 -5.44
C ILE A 230 1.40 7.42 -5.67
N ILE A 231 0.79 7.35 -6.83
CA ILE A 231 -0.36 8.20 -7.16
C ILE A 231 -1.62 7.49 -6.69
N TYR A 232 -2.29 8.08 -5.69
CA TYR A 232 -3.54 7.56 -5.13
C TYR A 232 -4.75 7.89 -6.00
N SER A 233 -4.77 9.09 -6.56
CA SER A 233 -5.81 9.52 -7.49
C SER A 233 -5.21 10.50 -8.50
N SER A 234 -5.61 10.36 -9.77
CA SER A 234 -5.27 11.29 -10.83
C SER A 234 -6.54 11.83 -11.46
N GLY A 235 -6.68 13.15 -11.45
CA GLY A 235 -7.77 13.85 -12.16
C GLY A 235 -7.40 14.27 -13.57
N ASN A 236 -6.16 14.03 -14.00
CA ASN A 236 -5.63 14.51 -15.28
C ASN A 236 -5.79 13.51 -16.41
N SER A 237 -6.15 12.28 -16.09
CA SER A 237 -6.16 11.20 -17.05
C SER A 237 -7.48 10.45 -16.99
N GLU A 238 -8.15 10.34 -18.12
CA GLU A 238 -9.31 9.46 -18.29
C GLU A 238 -8.89 7.97 -18.25
N THR A 239 -7.59 7.69 -18.34
CA THR A 239 -7.04 6.34 -18.39
C THR A 239 -6.63 5.83 -17.02
N PHE A 240 -6.39 6.70 -16.03
CA PHE A 240 -5.98 6.28 -14.68
C PHE A 240 -7.13 5.53 -13.99
N ASP A 241 -6.98 4.25 -13.78
CA ASP A 241 -7.97 3.41 -13.11
C ASP A 241 -7.38 2.50 -12.01
N ASP A 242 -6.14 2.78 -11.59
CA ASP A 242 -5.49 2.10 -10.49
C ASP A 242 -6.28 2.24 -9.19
N ILE A 243 -6.38 1.15 -8.45
CA ILE A 243 -6.97 1.12 -7.11
C ILE A 243 -5.83 0.98 -6.11
N VAL A 244 -5.51 2.08 -5.44
CA VAL A 244 -4.43 2.14 -4.45
C VAL A 244 -5.01 2.16 -3.05
N PHE A 245 -4.50 1.31 -2.18
CA PHE A 245 -4.79 1.29 -0.75
C PHE A 245 -3.48 1.40 0.01
N TYR A 246 -3.46 2.24 1.04
CA TYR A 246 -2.28 2.44 1.88
C TYR A 246 -2.67 2.75 3.33
N LYS A 247 -1.73 2.57 4.22
CA LYS A 247 -1.82 3.01 5.61
C LYS A 247 -0.46 3.52 6.09
N THR A 248 -0.50 4.47 7.00
CA THR A 248 0.65 4.88 7.79
C THR A 248 0.79 3.99 9.03
N ARG A 249 1.97 3.96 9.64
CA ARG A 249 2.18 3.23 10.89
C ARG A 249 1.19 3.64 12.00
N PRO A 250 0.96 4.94 12.26
CA PRO A 250 -0.02 5.35 13.25
C PRO A 250 -1.45 4.86 12.95
N GLN A 251 -1.86 4.88 11.68
CA GLN A 251 -3.17 4.37 11.29
C GLN A 251 -3.30 2.86 11.54
N LEU A 252 -2.25 2.08 11.22
CA LEU A 252 -2.20 0.65 11.54
C LEU A 252 -2.34 0.40 13.04
N ALA A 253 -1.59 1.15 13.85
CA ALA A 253 -1.62 1.00 15.30
C ALA A 253 -2.99 1.33 15.89
N MET A 254 -3.68 2.34 15.36
CA MET A 254 -5.05 2.69 15.75
C MET A 254 -6.07 1.64 15.30
N ASP A 255 -6.03 1.24 14.04
CA ASP A 255 -7.02 0.33 13.45
C ASP A 255 -6.98 -1.06 14.10
N PHE A 256 -5.81 -1.50 14.57
CA PHE A 256 -5.62 -2.81 15.20
C PHE A 256 -5.40 -2.75 16.72
N ASN A 257 -5.58 -1.57 17.33
CA ASN A 257 -5.44 -1.35 18.76
C ASN A 257 -4.08 -1.82 19.34
N ILE A 258 -3.01 -1.54 18.61
CA ILE A 258 -1.62 -1.88 18.98
C ILE A 258 -0.78 -0.63 19.26
N MET A 259 -1.37 0.37 19.89
CA MET A 259 -0.73 1.67 20.15
C MET A 259 0.51 1.54 21.04
N ASP A 260 0.57 0.54 21.92
CA ASP A 260 1.73 0.20 22.75
C ASP A 260 2.95 -0.27 21.93
N TYR A 261 2.78 -0.61 20.66
CA TYR A 261 3.89 -0.88 19.76
C TYR A 261 4.56 0.40 19.22
N LEU A 262 3.95 1.57 19.44
CA LEU A 262 4.52 2.84 19.06
C LEU A 262 5.44 3.36 20.18
N THR A 263 6.73 3.36 19.91
CA THR A 263 7.73 3.82 20.87
C THR A 263 8.46 5.06 20.37
N CYS A 264 8.81 5.95 21.29
CA CYS A 264 9.77 7.00 21.05
C CYS A 264 11.18 6.49 21.43
N PRO A 265 12.16 6.54 20.53
CA PRO A 265 13.51 6.06 20.81
C PRO A 265 14.15 6.87 21.93
N ALA A 266 15.11 6.26 22.63
CA ALA A 266 15.96 7.00 23.53
C ALA A 266 16.67 8.12 22.77
N GLN A 267 16.63 9.33 23.30
CA GLN A 267 17.16 10.50 22.61
C GLN A 267 17.90 11.41 23.58
N THR A 268 19.07 11.89 23.15
CA THR A 268 19.85 12.90 23.88
C THR A 268 19.82 14.20 23.09
N PHE A 269 19.36 15.25 23.72
CA PHE A 269 19.39 16.60 23.18
C PHE A 269 20.59 17.35 23.75
N THR A 270 21.46 17.85 22.88
CA THR A 270 22.61 18.66 23.24
C THR A 270 22.23 20.14 23.16
N ASN A 271 22.85 20.95 24.00
CA ASN A 271 22.67 22.41 24.04
C ASN A 271 21.24 22.90 24.38
N VAL A 272 20.45 22.09 25.07
CA VAL A 272 19.06 22.49 25.43
C VAL A 272 19.11 23.61 26.51
N TYR A 273 20.08 23.59 27.39
CA TYR A 273 20.28 24.58 28.46
C TYR A 273 21.78 24.92 28.57
N GLY A 274 22.34 25.62 27.57
CA GLY A 274 23.76 25.97 27.49
C GLY A 274 24.65 24.72 27.58
N ALA A 275 25.37 24.34 26.64
CA ALA A 275 26.39 23.26 26.53
C ALA A 275 26.11 21.89 27.19
N ASN A 276 24.99 21.71 27.88
CA ASN A 276 24.64 20.47 28.59
C ASN A 276 23.63 19.64 27.79
N SER A 277 23.72 18.32 27.95
CA SER A 277 22.83 17.37 27.31
C SER A 277 21.80 16.83 28.29
N ILE A 278 20.56 16.68 27.81
CA ILE A 278 19.48 16.01 28.53
C ILE A 278 19.06 14.78 27.74
N ALA A 279 19.01 13.63 28.41
CA ALA A 279 18.64 12.36 27.80
C ALA A 279 17.27 11.89 28.28
N TRP A 280 16.47 11.40 27.36
CA TRP A 280 15.23 10.68 27.62
C TRP A 280 15.41 9.21 27.25
N PRO A 281 14.99 8.27 28.10
CA PRO A 281 14.97 6.86 27.77
C PRO A 281 13.87 6.57 26.73
N VAL A 282 13.79 5.34 26.24
CA VAL A 282 12.66 4.87 25.41
C VAL A 282 11.34 5.13 26.15
N GLY A 283 10.38 5.68 25.44
CA GLY A 283 9.01 5.88 25.93
C GLY A 283 7.99 5.20 25.04
N TYR A 284 6.80 4.89 25.58
CA TYR A 284 5.69 4.34 24.81
C TYR A 284 4.69 5.44 24.48
N TYR A 285 3.88 5.20 23.44
CA TYR A 285 2.86 6.15 23.02
C TYR A 285 2.05 6.70 24.20
N ASN A 286 1.84 8.01 24.17
CA ASN A 286 1.11 8.79 25.17
C ASN A 286 1.75 8.80 26.58
N GLN A 287 2.83 8.09 26.81
CA GLN A 287 3.55 8.10 28.08
C GLN A 287 4.33 9.42 28.27
N ILE A 288 4.22 10.00 29.46
CA ILE A 288 5.04 11.13 29.88
C ILE A 288 6.26 10.60 30.61
N ILE A 289 7.42 10.83 30.04
CA ILE A 289 8.69 10.31 30.56
C ILE A 289 9.54 11.47 31.10
N ALA A 290 10.08 11.28 32.29
CA ALA A 290 11.07 12.20 32.83
C ALA A 290 12.45 11.94 32.22
N ALA A 291 13.21 13.00 32.06
CA ALA A 291 14.61 12.89 31.64
C ALA A 291 15.41 12.02 32.63
N SER A 292 16.33 11.22 32.10
CA SER A 292 17.27 10.42 32.93
C SER A 292 18.31 11.29 33.60
N THR A 293 18.63 12.46 33.03
CA THR A 293 19.55 13.45 33.57
C THR A 293 18.81 14.56 34.30
N THR A 294 19.42 15.11 35.32
CA THR A 294 18.93 16.30 36.06
C THR A 294 19.20 17.58 35.28
N CYS A 295 18.55 18.66 35.67
CA CYS A 295 18.90 19.97 35.15
C CYS A 295 20.36 20.32 35.41
N PRO A 296 21.01 21.04 34.47
CA PRO A 296 22.39 21.49 34.64
C PRO A 296 22.57 22.43 35.83
N SER A 297 23.81 22.58 36.30
CA SER A 297 24.14 23.55 37.35
C SER A 297 23.73 24.97 36.90
N GLY A 298 23.09 25.70 37.79
CA GLY A 298 22.54 27.03 37.48
C GLY A 298 21.08 27.03 36.99
N TYR A 299 20.53 25.86 36.79
CA TYR A 299 19.09 25.67 36.41
C TYR A 299 18.40 24.85 37.49
N THR A 300 17.18 25.19 37.76
CA THR A 300 16.29 24.43 38.66
C THR A 300 15.06 23.99 37.92
N ASN A 301 14.53 22.84 38.23
CA ASN A 301 13.24 22.38 37.73
C ASN A 301 12.26 22.13 38.88
N GLY A 302 12.53 22.72 40.03
CA GLY A 302 11.78 22.39 41.24
C GLY A 302 11.89 20.89 41.57
N PRO A 303 10.87 20.28 42.13
CA PRO A 303 10.89 18.86 42.48
C PRO A 303 10.75 17.89 41.30
N VAL A 304 10.51 18.41 40.07
CA VAL A 304 10.16 17.58 38.90
C VAL A 304 11.19 17.73 37.78
N ARG A 305 11.75 16.62 37.30
CA ARG A 305 12.64 16.59 36.13
C ARG A 305 11.89 17.02 34.86
N PRO A 306 12.60 17.59 33.86
CA PRO A 306 11.99 17.84 32.56
C PRO A 306 11.33 16.57 32.01
N THR A 307 10.12 16.71 31.49
CA THR A 307 9.37 15.57 30.95
C THR A 307 8.98 15.81 29.49
N ARG A 308 8.78 14.75 28.75
CA ARG A 308 8.22 14.80 27.40
C ARG A 308 7.16 13.71 27.24
N ARG A 309 6.21 13.96 26.35
CA ARG A 309 5.22 12.96 25.95
C ARG A 309 5.64 12.28 24.65
N CYS A 310 5.56 10.97 24.60
CA CYS A 310 5.76 10.22 23.37
C CYS A 310 4.49 10.36 22.48
N GLY A 311 4.68 10.91 21.29
CA GLY A 311 3.61 11.11 20.31
C GLY A 311 3.30 9.86 19.51
N VAL A 312 2.17 9.88 18.80
CA VAL A 312 1.69 8.79 17.93
C VAL A 312 2.66 8.47 16.79
N ASN A 313 3.50 9.41 16.42
CA ASN A 313 4.49 9.23 15.35
C ASN A 313 5.80 8.60 15.83
N GLY A 314 5.88 8.17 17.10
CA GLY A 314 7.14 7.73 17.68
C GLY A 314 8.16 8.87 17.89
N THR A 315 7.69 10.10 17.89
CA THR A 315 8.52 11.29 18.13
C THR A 315 8.20 11.89 19.48
N TRP A 316 9.24 12.46 20.09
CA TRP A 316 9.07 13.17 21.34
C TRP A 316 8.39 14.54 21.13
N GLY A 317 7.33 14.80 21.85
CA GLY A 317 6.68 16.12 21.92
C GLY A 317 7.60 17.18 22.56
N GLU A 318 7.06 18.38 22.75
CA GLU A 318 7.75 19.47 23.44
C GLU A 318 8.09 19.12 24.90
N ILE A 319 9.08 19.79 25.45
CA ILE A 319 9.47 19.61 26.85
C ILE A 319 8.36 20.22 27.74
N ILE A 320 7.81 19.37 28.58
CA ILE A 320 6.90 19.75 29.66
C ILE A 320 7.75 19.96 30.91
N ASN A 321 7.51 21.02 31.67
CA ASN A 321 8.33 21.38 32.84
C ASN A 321 9.83 21.56 32.49
N PRO A 322 10.19 22.53 31.65
CA PRO A 322 11.59 22.80 31.32
C PRO A 322 12.38 23.24 32.56
N CYS A 323 13.70 23.05 32.51
CA CYS A 323 14.61 23.63 33.52
C CYS A 323 14.48 25.17 33.50
N GLN A 324 14.36 25.78 34.65
CA GLN A 324 14.25 27.22 34.81
C GLN A 324 15.55 27.80 35.40
N GLN A 325 15.98 28.97 34.95
CA GLN A 325 17.07 29.73 35.54
C GLN A 325 16.67 30.41 36.84
#